data_052ba727d4778c62630048237e0dbccf
#
_entry.id   052ba727d4778c62630048237e0dbccf
#
_cell.length_a   1.000
_cell.length_b   1.000
_cell.length_c   1.000
_cell.angle_alpha   90.00
_cell.angle_beta   90.00
_cell.angle_gamma   90.00
#
_symmetry.space_group_name_H-M   'P 1'
#
loop_
_entity.id
_entity.type
_entity.pdbx_description
1 polymer ?
#
loop_
_entity_poly.entity_id
_entity_poly.type
_entity_poly.pdbx_seq_one_letter_code
_entity_poly.pdbx_strand_id
1 'polypeptide(L)'
;MFYLQDPSLLEFQRRFQQTVQTNNLSTVFGLGEIPGDSQLRDLIDRHPHGPLSEVYADVLERLSDSGVLNQFEFLPQQYLLTIDGTQYFGSDALQCPHCLVKQHKDGRKEYAHQILQATIVRPDMSQVIPLAPEFIANEDGQDKQDCEINAAKRLIARLRASGQALPYIIVGDSLYSKQPFIMSLLQTPQPLHFILVAKPTDHKDLFANIAGLRRGKLLEGKEVRDKQGRLHRYEWVNGVALNGDSKSPTINFLEYTILAQDGSPNFHNSWVTDLTLEEQNVEWITRGGRARWKIENESFNTLKNHGYHLEHSFGHGSQYLSEALFLLNLLAFFFHQIFELVDGLYQQARAGFSARREYWNAIRSSFRMFLFKTWDEVLQRITSPPLPAFP
;
A
#
# COMPACT_ATOMS: atom_id res chain seq x y z
N MET A 1 -12.30 5.62 -16.56
CA MET A 1 -12.86 4.41 -15.93
C MET A 1 -12.46 4.32 -14.45
N PHE A 2 -11.23 3.98 -14.12
CA PHE A 2 -10.78 3.77 -12.72
C PHE A 2 -11.00 4.98 -11.82
N TYR A 3 -10.71 6.19 -12.30
CA TYR A 3 -10.96 7.44 -11.56
C TYR A 3 -12.44 7.60 -11.14
N LEU A 4 -13.38 7.16 -11.95
CA LEU A 4 -14.81 7.19 -11.63
C LEU A 4 -15.30 5.89 -10.96
N GLN A 5 -14.40 4.96 -10.67
CA GLN A 5 -14.69 3.63 -10.11
C GLN A 5 -15.78 2.87 -10.89
N ASP A 6 -15.68 2.87 -12.21
CA ASP A 6 -16.54 2.04 -13.04
C ASP A 6 -16.18 0.56 -12.89
N PRO A 7 -17.17 -0.33 -12.80
CA PRO A 7 -16.92 -1.75 -12.53
C PRO A 7 -16.28 -2.49 -13.71
N SER A 8 -16.34 -1.94 -14.93
CA SER A 8 -15.70 -2.52 -16.11
C SER A 8 -15.48 -1.49 -17.21
N LEU A 9 -14.57 -1.78 -18.13
CA LEU A 9 -14.31 -0.93 -19.30
C LEU A 9 -15.53 -0.87 -20.21
N LEU A 10 -16.25 -1.99 -20.39
CA LEU A 10 -17.47 -2.05 -21.19
C LEU A 10 -18.60 -1.21 -20.58
N GLU A 11 -18.78 -1.25 -19.26
CA GLU A 11 -19.78 -0.42 -18.58
C GLU A 11 -19.44 1.07 -18.71
N PHE A 12 -18.18 1.43 -18.53
CA PHE A 12 -17.67 2.78 -18.75
C PHE A 12 -17.98 3.25 -20.18
N GLN A 13 -17.64 2.45 -21.19
CA GLN A 13 -17.89 2.77 -22.60
C GLN A 13 -19.38 2.95 -22.90
N ARG A 14 -20.22 2.01 -22.48
CA ARG A 14 -21.68 2.07 -22.69
C ARG A 14 -22.30 3.31 -22.05
N ARG A 15 -21.84 3.65 -20.85
CA ARG A 15 -22.31 4.83 -20.15
C ARG A 15 -21.94 6.11 -20.90
N PHE A 16 -20.72 6.23 -21.38
CA PHE A 16 -20.25 7.41 -22.11
C PHE A 16 -20.75 7.51 -23.56
N GLN A 17 -21.50 6.57 -24.06
CA GLN A 17 -22.27 6.70 -25.31
C GLN A 17 -23.51 7.59 -25.18
N GLN A 18 -23.94 7.92 -23.96
CA GLN A 18 -25.05 8.87 -23.72
C GLN A 18 -24.57 10.31 -23.98
N THR A 19 -25.37 11.11 -24.68
CA THR A 19 -25.01 12.46 -25.12
C THR A 19 -24.50 13.35 -23.98
N VAL A 20 -25.21 13.40 -22.85
CA VAL A 20 -24.84 14.24 -21.69
C VAL A 20 -23.48 13.82 -21.13
N GLN A 21 -23.21 12.53 -21.02
CA GLN A 21 -21.95 12.04 -20.51
C GLN A 21 -20.79 12.24 -21.50
N THR A 22 -21.04 12.12 -22.79
CA THR A 22 -20.04 12.43 -23.82
C THR A 22 -19.64 13.89 -23.74
N ASN A 23 -20.59 14.81 -23.53
CA ASN A 23 -20.28 16.22 -23.33
C ASN A 23 -19.50 16.46 -22.05
N ASN A 24 -19.85 15.81 -20.94
CA ASN A 24 -19.08 15.89 -19.69
C ASN A 24 -17.66 15.34 -19.85
N LEU A 25 -17.46 14.32 -20.67
CA LEU A 25 -16.14 13.81 -21.00
C LEU A 25 -15.26 14.92 -21.65
N SER A 26 -15.86 15.66 -22.58
CA SER A 26 -15.18 16.78 -23.24
C SER A 26 -15.00 17.98 -22.32
N THR A 27 -16.03 18.41 -21.61
CA THR A 27 -15.99 19.65 -20.81
C THR A 27 -15.20 19.52 -19.52
N VAL A 28 -15.33 18.38 -18.83
CA VAL A 28 -14.69 18.16 -17.51
C VAL A 28 -13.30 17.51 -17.67
N PHE A 29 -13.14 16.58 -18.64
CA PHE A 29 -11.90 15.82 -18.80
C PHE A 29 -11.10 16.15 -20.07
N GLY A 30 -11.61 17.04 -20.94
CA GLY A 30 -10.93 17.43 -22.17
C GLY A 30 -10.79 16.30 -23.21
N LEU A 31 -11.61 15.26 -23.12
CA LEU A 31 -11.56 14.08 -23.99
C LEU A 31 -12.66 14.13 -25.05
N GLY A 32 -12.30 14.08 -26.33
CA GLY A 32 -13.27 14.12 -27.44
C GLY A 32 -13.98 12.80 -27.69
N GLU A 33 -13.26 11.70 -27.65
CA GLU A 33 -13.76 10.36 -27.96
C GLU A 33 -13.16 9.30 -27.02
N ILE A 34 -13.91 8.23 -26.81
CA ILE A 34 -13.43 7.03 -26.12
C ILE A 34 -13.20 5.96 -27.18
N PRO A 35 -12.00 5.39 -27.27
CA PRO A 35 -11.73 4.25 -28.13
C PRO A 35 -12.63 3.06 -27.80
N GLY A 36 -12.89 2.20 -28.80
CA GLY A 36 -13.60 0.94 -28.56
C GLY A 36 -12.87 0.08 -27.53
N ASP A 37 -13.62 -0.70 -26.74
CA ASP A 37 -13.09 -1.55 -25.67
C ASP A 37 -11.96 -2.46 -26.18
N SER A 38 -12.18 -3.19 -27.28
CA SER A 38 -11.17 -4.08 -27.88
C SER A 38 -9.94 -3.31 -28.34
N GLN A 39 -10.14 -2.17 -29.02
CA GLN A 39 -9.03 -1.34 -29.52
C GLN A 39 -8.16 -0.80 -28.37
N LEU A 40 -8.79 -0.36 -27.28
CA LEU A 40 -8.07 0.14 -26.12
C LEU A 40 -7.27 -0.98 -25.44
N ARG A 41 -7.86 -2.17 -25.29
CA ARG A 41 -7.17 -3.34 -24.74
C ARG A 41 -5.99 -3.76 -25.60
N ASP A 42 -6.17 -3.86 -26.91
CA ASP A 42 -5.11 -4.23 -27.84
C ASP A 42 -3.96 -3.22 -27.84
N LEU A 43 -4.27 -1.93 -27.73
CA LEU A 43 -3.27 -0.88 -27.64
C LEU A 43 -2.46 -1.01 -26.35
N ILE A 44 -3.12 -1.13 -25.21
CA ILE A 44 -2.47 -1.24 -23.90
C ILE A 44 -1.64 -2.51 -23.82
N ASP A 45 -2.15 -3.65 -24.32
CA ASP A 45 -1.46 -4.95 -24.24
C ASP A 45 -0.12 -4.97 -25.00
N ARG A 46 0.05 -4.13 -26.01
CA ARG A 46 1.29 -4.06 -26.82
C ARG A 46 2.39 -3.20 -26.22
N HIS A 47 2.08 -2.39 -25.21
CA HIS A 47 3.03 -1.42 -24.68
C HIS A 47 3.47 -1.79 -23.26
N PRO A 48 4.79 -1.84 -22.99
CA PRO A 48 5.30 -2.02 -21.64
C PRO A 48 4.79 -0.93 -20.70
N HIS A 49 4.54 -1.31 -19.45
CA HIS A 49 3.97 -0.43 -18.43
C HIS A 49 4.98 0.53 -17.76
N GLY A 50 6.28 0.48 -18.11
CA GLY A 50 7.33 1.33 -17.53
C GLY A 50 6.95 2.81 -17.42
N PRO A 51 6.48 3.48 -18.50
CA PRO A 51 6.07 4.88 -18.43
C PRO A 51 4.96 5.17 -17.41
N LEU A 52 4.04 4.21 -17.16
CA LEU A 52 3.03 4.37 -16.12
C LEU A 52 3.64 4.34 -14.72
N SER A 53 4.69 3.55 -14.52
CA SER A 53 5.41 3.50 -13.24
C SER A 53 6.15 4.82 -12.96
N GLU A 54 6.67 5.51 -13.98
CA GLU A 54 7.33 6.81 -13.84
C GLU A 54 6.38 7.89 -13.33
N VAL A 55 5.08 7.85 -13.72
CA VAL A 55 4.07 8.81 -13.24
C VAL A 55 3.96 8.83 -11.71
N TYR A 56 4.16 7.68 -11.05
CA TYR A 56 4.14 7.63 -9.57
C TYR A 56 5.30 8.42 -8.96
N ALA A 57 6.48 8.35 -9.58
CA ALA A 57 7.64 9.11 -9.13
C ALA A 57 7.43 10.62 -9.32
N ASP A 58 6.91 11.04 -10.48
CA ASP A 58 6.60 12.44 -10.78
C ASP A 58 5.56 13.02 -9.80
N VAL A 59 4.52 12.24 -9.48
CA VAL A 59 3.50 12.66 -8.51
C VAL A 59 4.09 12.75 -7.11
N LEU A 60 4.92 11.79 -6.69
CA LEU A 60 5.59 11.81 -5.39
C LEU A 60 6.52 13.01 -5.25
N GLU A 61 7.28 13.35 -6.32
CA GLU A 61 8.13 14.53 -6.34
C GLU A 61 7.31 15.81 -6.11
N ARG A 62 6.21 15.97 -6.83
CA ARG A 62 5.29 17.12 -6.65
C ARG A 62 4.71 17.20 -5.23
N LEU A 63 4.39 16.06 -4.59
CA LEU A 63 3.94 16.03 -3.21
C LEU A 63 5.05 16.44 -2.24
N SER A 64 6.30 16.07 -2.53
CA SER A 64 7.47 16.49 -1.77
C SER A 64 7.70 18.00 -1.90
N ASP A 65 7.75 18.52 -3.13
CA ASP A 65 8.01 19.93 -3.44
C ASP A 65 6.92 20.85 -2.86
N SER A 66 5.68 20.41 -2.87
CA SER A 66 4.55 21.16 -2.28
C SER A 66 4.50 21.11 -0.76
N GLY A 67 5.35 20.31 -0.11
CA GLY A 67 5.34 20.09 1.34
C GLY A 67 4.19 19.21 1.86
N VAL A 68 3.34 18.68 0.98
CA VAL A 68 2.22 17.80 1.38
C VAL A 68 2.76 16.52 2.02
N LEU A 69 3.88 16.01 1.50
CA LEU A 69 4.50 14.79 2.01
C LEU A 69 4.99 14.93 3.46
N ASN A 70 5.29 16.15 3.95
CA ASN A 70 5.73 16.40 5.32
C ASN A 70 4.67 15.96 6.36
N GLN A 71 3.40 15.88 5.96
CA GLN A 71 2.34 15.35 6.82
C GLN A 71 2.56 13.88 7.20
N PHE A 72 3.36 13.15 6.42
CA PHE A 72 3.68 11.73 6.63
C PHE A 72 4.99 11.52 7.40
N GLU A 73 5.71 12.57 7.79
CA GLU A 73 6.92 12.40 8.59
C GLU A 73 6.64 11.61 9.88
N PHE A 74 7.43 10.58 10.10
CA PHE A 74 7.37 9.74 11.29
C PHE A 74 8.47 10.09 12.30
N LEU A 75 9.70 10.13 11.86
CA LEU A 75 10.82 10.78 12.56
C LEU A 75 11.25 12.01 11.76
N PRO A 76 12.01 12.94 12.32
CA PRO A 76 12.42 14.14 11.59
C PRO A 76 12.99 13.80 10.21
N GLN A 77 12.32 14.28 9.16
CA GLN A 77 12.63 14.03 7.75
C GLN A 77 12.59 12.55 7.32
N GLN A 78 12.02 11.63 8.10
CA GLN A 78 11.97 10.20 7.79
C GLN A 78 10.51 9.70 7.66
N TYR A 79 10.28 8.81 6.71
CA TYR A 79 8.97 8.31 6.35
C TYR A 79 8.86 6.80 6.55
N LEU A 80 7.77 6.32 7.13
CA LEU A 80 7.48 4.89 7.17
C LEU A 80 7.07 4.42 5.77
N LEU A 81 7.79 3.45 5.23
CA LEU A 81 7.46 2.78 3.99
C LEU A 81 7.09 1.32 4.29
N THR A 82 5.79 1.04 4.32
CA THR A 82 5.31 -0.33 4.48
C THR A 82 5.43 -1.09 3.18
N ILE A 83 5.88 -2.35 3.27
CA ILE A 83 5.98 -3.26 2.13
C ILE A 83 5.19 -4.54 2.43
N ASP A 84 4.43 -5.00 1.44
CA ASP A 84 3.67 -6.26 1.54
C ASP A 84 3.30 -6.77 0.15
N GLY A 85 3.19 -8.10 0.00
CA GLY A 85 2.78 -8.75 -1.23
C GLY A 85 1.28 -8.92 -1.35
N THR A 86 0.74 -8.82 -2.57
CA THR A 86 -0.65 -9.18 -2.83
C THR A 86 -0.84 -9.79 -4.22
N GLN A 87 -1.76 -10.74 -4.31
CA GLN A 87 -2.28 -11.24 -5.57
C GLN A 87 -3.45 -10.37 -6.00
N TYR A 88 -3.48 -9.97 -7.29
CA TYR A 88 -4.56 -9.17 -7.85
C TYR A 88 -5.29 -9.88 -9.00
N PHE A 89 -4.75 -10.99 -9.49
CA PHE A 89 -5.36 -11.83 -10.52
C PHE A 89 -5.08 -13.31 -10.23
N GLY A 90 -6.05 -14.18 -10.51
CA GLY A 90 -5.90 -15.63 -10.48
C GLY A 90 -6.88 -16.29 -11.43
N SER A 91 -6.43 -17.30 -12.16
CA SER A 91 -7.26 -18.04 -13.11
C SER A 91 -6.71 -19.45 -13.35
N ASP A 92 -7.60 -20.41 -13.55
CA ASP A 92 -7.23 -21.78 -13.96
C ASP A 92 -7.07 -21.90 -15.49
N ALA A 93 -7.52 -20.90 -16.26
CA ALA A 93 -7.58 -20.93 -17.71
C ALA A 93 -6.80 -19.82 -18.42
N LEU A 94 -6.87 -18.59 -17.90
CA LEU A 94 -6.19 -17.45 -18.51
C LEU A 94 -4.74 -17.38 -18.03
N GLN A 95 -3.80 -17.25 -18.96
CA GLN A 95 -2.37 -17.21 -18.68
C GLN A 95 -1.63 -16.30 -19.66
N CYS A 96 -0.51 -15.74 -19.23
CA CYS A 96 0.47 -15.03 -20.04
C CYS A 96 1.89 -15.41 -19.59
N PRO A 97 2.95 -14.95 -20.29
CA PRO A 97 4.33 -15.24 -19.91
C PRO A 97 4.72 -14.73 -18.50
N HIS A 98 4.07 -13.69 -18.02
CA HIS A 98 4.35 -13.06 -16.72
C HIS A 98 3.64 -13.75 -15.54
N CYS A 99 2.72 -14.68 -15.79
CA CYS A 99 2.01 -15.38 -14.72
C CYS A 99 2.92 -16.26 -13.88
N LEU A 100 2.77 -16.18 -12.56
CA LEU A 100 3.24 -17.20 -11.64
C LEU A 100 2.32 -18.43 -11.72
N VAL A 101 2.90 -19.61 -11.60
CA VAL A 101 2.14 -20.87 -11.64
C VAL A 101 2.11 -21.50 -10.26
N LYS A 102 0.92 -21.59 -9.67
CA LYS A 102 0.70 -22.33 -8.42
C LYS A 102 0.16 -23.72 -8.73
N GLN A 103 0.83 -24.73 -8.22
CA GLN A 103 0.36 -26.10 -8.33
C GLN A 103 -0.34 -26.53 -7.05
N HIS A 104 -1.62 -26.80 -7.12
CA HIS A 104 -2.42 -27.28 -6.00
C HIS A 104 -2.20 -28.77 -5.76
N LYS A 105 -2.47 -29.25 -4.54
CA LYS A 105 -2.31 -30.66 -4.13
C LYS A 105 -3.22 -31.61 -4.92
N ASP A 106 -4.31 -31.12 -5.47
CA ASP A 106 -5.28 -31.83 -6.30
C ASP A 106 -4.87 -31.89 -7.79
N GLY A 107 -3.70 -31.35 -8.14
CA GLY A 107 -3.15 -31.34 -9.50
C GLY A 107 -3.60 -30.13 -10.33
N ARG A 108 -4.51 -29.29 -9.85
CA ARG A 108 -4.89 -28.03 -10.54
C ARG A 108 -3.72 -27.08 -10.63
N LYS A 109 -3.64 -26.34 -11.74
CA LYS A 109 -2.74 -25.20 -11.91
C LYS A 109 -3.56 -23.92 -11.82
N GLU A 110 -3.09 -22.97 -11.04
CA GLU A 110 -3.58 -21.60 -10.99
C GLU A 110 -2.50 -20.68 -11.55
N TYR A 111 -2.87 -19.84 -12.50
CA TYR A 111 -2.04 -18.77 -13.04
C TYR A 111 -2.38 -17.48 -12.31
N ALA A 112 -1.37 -16.81 -11.77
CA ALA A 112 -1.59 -15.67 -10.90
C ALA A 112 -0.65 -14.50 -11.24
N HIS A 113 -1.17 -13.28 -11.11
CA HIS A 113 -0.34 -12.08 -11.03
C HIS A 113 -0.26 -11.58 -9.60
N GLN A 114 0.95 -11.30 -9.17
CA GLN A 114 1.26 -10.79 -7.84
C GLN A 114 2.15 -9.56 -7.93
N ILE A 115 2.03 -8.69 -6.94
CA ILE A 115 2.91 -7.53 -6.79
C ILE A 115 3.44 -7.47 -5.36
N LEU A 116 4.58 -6.83 -5.22
CA LEU A 116 5.02 -6.22 -3.98
C LEU A 116 4.65 -4.74 -4.01
N GLN A 117 3.80 -4.31 -3.11
CA GLN A 117 3.43 -2.91 -2.94
C GLN A 117 4.29 -2.25 -1.88
N ALA A 118 4.74 -1.03 -2.15
CA ALA A 118 5.30 -0.13 -1.16
C ALA A 118 4.36 1.06 -0.96
N THR A 119 4.13 1.45 0.29
CA THR A 119 3.16 2.49 0.63
C THR A 119 3.69 3.34 1.78
N ILE A 120 3.77 4.67 1.59
CA ILE A 120 4.12 5.60 2.67
C ILE A 120 2.89 5.73 3.57
N VAL A 121 3.11 5.57 4.87
CA VAL A 121 2.06 5.61 5.88
C VAL A 121 2.47 6.44 7.09
N ARG A 122 1.47 6.89 7.85
CA ARG A 122 1.68 7.46 9.19
C ARG A 122 0.68 6.86 10.18
N PRO A 123 1.08 6.56 11.43
CA PRO A 123 0.18 5.91 12.41
C PRO A 123 -1.17 6.59 12.59
N ASP A 124 -1.19 7.91 12.58
CA ASP A 124 -2.37 8.73 12.89
C ASP A 124 -3.24 9.12 11.69
N MET A 125 -2.84 8.74 10.47
CA MET A 125 -3.54 9.12 9.24
C MET A 125 -4.20 7.92 8.60
N SER A 126 -5.38 8.10 8.04
CA SER A 126 -6.05 7.08 7.21
C SER A 126 -5.59 7.13 5.75
N GLN A 127 -5.11 8.28 5.28
CA GLN A 127 -4.55 8.43 3.96
C GLN A 127 -3.19 7.72 3.86
N VAL A 128 -2.89 7.20 2.68
CA VAL A 128 -1.66 6.50 2.37
C VAL A 128 -1.16 6.91 0.98
N ILE A 129 0.15 6.86 0.76
CA ILE A 129 0.76 7.23 -0.52
C ILE A 129 1.39 5.98 -1.14
N PRO A 130 0.74 5.36 -2.13
CA PRO A 130 1.29 4.20 -2.81
C PRO A 130 2.42 4.60 -3.75
N LEU A 131 3.53 3.88 -3.73
CA LEU A 131 4.58 3.96 -4.74
C LEU A 131 4.26 3.02 -5.90
N ALA A 132 4.97 3.16 -7.02
CA ALA A 132 4.93 2.16 -8.08
C ALA A 132 5.30 0.78 -7.52
N PRO A 133 4.49 -0.27 -7.75
CA PRO A 133 4.77 -1.61 -7.24
C PRO A 133 5.94 -2.27 -7.96
N GLU A 134 6.42 -3.39 -7.40
CA GLU A 134 7.25 -4.35 -8.11
C GLU A 134 6.39 -5.54 -8.52
N PHE A 135 6.37 -5.87 -9.80
CA PHE A 135 5.70 -7.07 -10.28
C PHE A 135 6.52 -8.31 -9.94
N ILE A 136 5.86 -9.32 -9.41
CA ILE A 136 6.45 -10.63 -9.12
C ILE A 136 6.13 -11.52 -10.31
N ALA A 137 7.06 -11.61 -11.25
CA ALA A 137 6.87 -12.26 -12.53
C ALA A 137 8.10 -13.07 -12.93
N ASN A 138 7.88 -14.10 -13.75
CA ASN A 138 8.96 -14.95 -14.25
C ASN A 138 9.62 -14.32 -15.50
N GLU A 139 10.32 -13.20 -15.33
CA GLU A 139 10.97 -12.48 -16.44
C GLU A 139 12.37 -12.99 -16.77
N ASP A 140 13.02 -13.68 -15.85
CA ASP A 140 14.46 -13.95 -15.90
C ASP A 140 14.83 -15.26 -16.60
N GLY A 141 13.87 -16.04 -17.10
CA GLY A 141 14.11 -17.37 -17.66
C GLY A 141 14.75 -18.35 -16.66
N GLN A 142 14.66 -18.07 -15.36
CA GLN A 142 15.15 -18.92 -14.29
C GLN A 142 14.24 -20.13 -14.09
N ASP A 143 14.81 -21.28 -13.76
CA ASP A 143 14.04 -22.50 -13.43
C ASP A 143 13.13 -22.29 -12.20
N LYS A 144 13.50 -21.37 -11.30
CA LYS A 144 12.76 -21.03 -10.09
C LYS A 144 11.93 -19.77 -10.29
N GLN A 145 10.65 -19.88 -9.99
CA GLN A 145 9.75 -18.72 -10.02
C GLN A 145 10.24 -17.59 -9.13
N ASP A 146 10.01 -16.35 -9.56
CA ASP A 146 10.25 -15.14 -8.78
C ASP A 146 9.45 -15.14 -7.47
N CYS A 147 9.87 -14.35 -6.50
CA CYS A 147 9.26 -14.31 -5.19
C CYS A 147 9.28 -12.89 -4.60
N GLU A 148 8.46 -12.71 -3.60
CA GLU A 148 8.27 -11.45 -2.89
C GLU A 148 9.58 -10.84 -2.34
N ILE A 149 10.49 -11.67 -1.84
CA ILE A 149 11.82 -11.22 -1.35
C ILE A 149 12.69 -10.68 -2.49
N ASN A 150 12.65 -11.28 -3.67
CA ASN A 150 13.37 -10.77 -4.83
C ASN A 150 12.79 -9.44 -5.31
N ALA A 151 11.47 -9.35 -5.38
CA ALA A 151 10.78 -8.10 -5.65
C ALA A 151 11.14 -7.00 -4.62
N ALA A 152 11.21 -7.34 -3.33
CA ALA A 152 11.63 -6.41 -2.29
C ALA A 152 13.06 -5.89 -2.50
N LYS A 153 13.99 -6.75 -2.93
CA LYS A 153 15.37 -6.33 -3.25
C LYS A 153 15.40 -5.39 -4.47
N ARG A 154 14.60 -5.68 -5.52
CA ARG A 154 14.47 -4.78 -6.69
C ARG A 154 13.89 -3.42 -6.29
N LEU A 155 12.84 -3.42 -5.47
CA LEU A 155 12.27 -2.19 -4.89
C LEU A 155 13.34 -1.36 -4.17
N ILE A 156 14.11 -1.95 -3.26
CA ILE A 156 15.18 -1.25 -2.53
C ILE A 156 16.25 -0.70 -3.49
N ALA A 157 16.64 -1.48 -4.50
CA ALA A 157 17.58 -1.01 -5.52
C ALA A 157 17.02 0.20 -6.30
N ARG A 158 15.75 0.17 -6.70
CA ARG A 158 15.06 1.28 -7.38
C ARG A 158 14.97 2.52 -6.49
N LEU A 159 14.60 2.39 -5.22
CA LEU A 159 14.54 3.50 -4.27
C LEU A 159 15.90 4.18 -4.09
N ARG A 160 17.00 3.43 -4.13
CA ARG A 160 18.36 3.98 -4.06
C ARG A 160 18.81 4.64 -5.35
N ALA A 161 18.39 4.11 -6.50
CA ALA A 161 18.74 4.64 -7.82
C ALA A 161 17.98 5.91 -8.18
N SER A 162 16.78 6.12 -7.62
CA SER A 162 16.03 7.36 -7.80
C SER A 162 16.82 8.49 -7.11
N GLY A 163 17.21 9.54 -7.85
CA GLY A 163 17.96 10.68 -7.31
C GLY A 163 17.24 11.45 -6.18
N GLN A 164 16.05 11.03 -5.82
CA GLN A 164 15.17 11.53 -4.76
C GLN A 164 15.01 10.50 -3.64
N ALA A 165 16.10 9.88 -3.21
CA ALA A 165 16.05 8.92 -2.11
C ALA A 165 15.52 9.58 -0.82
N LEU A 166 14.21 9.54 -0.62
CA LEU A 166 13.61 9.91 0.66
C LEU A 166 14.14 8.97 1.75
N PRO A 167 14.44 9.48 2.94
CA PRO A 167 14.95 8.66 4.03
C PRO A 167 13.82 7.78 4.60
N TYR A 168 13.69 6.58 4.05
CA TYR A 168 12.67 5.64 4.45
C TYR A 168 13.08 4.79 5.64
N ILE A 169 12.07 4.48 6.47
CA ILE A 169 12.09 3.40 7.46
C ILE A 169 11.21 2.28 6.89
N ILE A 170 11.82 1.17 6.50
CA ILE A 170 11.11 0.03 5.90
C ILE A 170 10.35 -0.72 6.99
N VAL A 171 9.04 -0.91 6.80
CA VAL A 171 8.18 -1.64 7.72
C VAL A 171 7.59 -2.85 7.00
N GLY A 172 7.81 -4.04 7.52
CA GLY A 172 7.38 -5.29 6.89
C GLY A 172 7.06 -6.39 7.90
N ASP A 173 6.55 -7.49 7.37
CA ASP A 173 6.26 -8.67 8.18
C ASP A 173 7.53 -9.52 8.46
N SER A 174 7.35 -10.70 9.07
CA SER A 174 8.46 -11.57 9.44
C SER A 174 9.17 -12.22 8.24
N LEU A 175 8.60 -12.15 7.05
CA LEU A 175 9.26 -12.60 5.82
C LEU A 175 10.51 -11.76 5.54
N TYR A 176 10.42 -10.45 5.80
CA TYR A 176 11.48 -9.47 5.54
C TYR A 176 12.51 -9.37 6.68
N SER A 177 12.24 -9.93 7.87
CA SER A 177 13.18 -9.86 8.99
C SER A 177 14.35 -10.86 8.91
N LYS A 178 14.52 -11.53 7.77
CA LYS A 178 15.61 -12.47 7.55
C LYS A 178 16.94 -11.73 7.29
N GLN A 179 18.04 -12.30 7.79
CA GLN A 179 19.39 -11.72 7.67
C GLN A 179 19.75 -11.22 6.26
N PRO A 180 19.52 -11.96 5.16
CA PRO A 180 19.92 -11.48 3.83
C PRO A 180 19.20 -10.19 3.42
N PHE A 181 17.94 -10.02 3.83
CA PHE A 181 17.18 -8.80 3.52
C PHE A 181 17.63 -7.64 4.40
N ILE A 182 17.76 -7.86 5.71
CA ILE A 182 18.27 -6.84 6.66
C ILE A 182 19.66 -6.36 6.22
N MET A 183 20.56 -7.27 5.84
CA MET A 183 21.87 -6.90 5.31
C MET A 183 21.78 -6.05 4.05
N SER A 184 20.79 -6.30 3.19
CA SER A 184 20.57 -5.47 2.01
C SER A 184 20.05 -4.06 2.36
N LEU A 185 19.31 -3.89 3.44
CA LEU A 185 18.88 -2.57 3.94
C LEU A 185 20.05 -1.77 4.51
N LEU A 186 20.92 -2.43 5.25
CA LEU A 186 22.07 -1.79 5.93
C LEU A 186 23.27 -1.48 5.01
N GLN A 187 23.16 -1.83 3.70
CA GLN A 187 24.25 -1.56 2.75
C GLN A 187 24.55 -0.06 2.60
N THR A 188 25.84 0.27 2.71
CA THR A 188 26.38 1.60 2.41
C THR A 188 26.49 1.82 0.89
N PRO A 189 26.44 3.06 0.33
CA PRO A 189 26.48 4.33 1.07
C PRO A 189 25.11 4.85 1.56
N GLN A 190 24.02 4.20 1.26
CA GLN A 190 22.66 4.65 1.59
C GLN A 190 21.91 3.59 2.40
N PRO A 191 22.22 3.43 3.69
CA PRO A 191 21.47 2.52 4.55
C PRO A 191 20.03 3.01 4.70
N LEU A 192 19.09 2.05 4.72
CA LEU A 192 17.69 2.30 5.03
C LEU A 192 17.39 1.74 6.41
N HIS A 193 16.72 2.54 7.22
CA HIS A 193 16.23 2.10 8.52
C HIS A 193 15.08 1.10 8.37
N PHE A 194 14.83 0.32 9.41
CA PHE A 194 13.75 -0.66 9.37
C PHE A 194 13.08 -0.89 10.73
N ILE A 195 11.81 -1.33 10.69
CA ILE A 195 11.03 -1.88 11.81
C ILE A 195 10.32 -3.13 11.25
N LEU A 196 10.88 -4.31 11.47
CA LEU A 196 10.40 -5.55 10.87
C LEU A 196 9.87 -6.50 11.94
N VAL A 197 8.71 -7.10 11.69
CA VAL A 197 8.13 -8.06 12.64
C VAL A 197 9.07 -9.25 12.83
N ALA A 198 9.32 -9.64 14.06
CA ALA A 198 10.06 -10.83 14.41
C ALA A 198 9.13 -11.85 15.12
N LYS A 199 9.18 -13.10 14.70
CA LYS A 199 8.38 -14.18 15.29
C LYS A 199 9.26 -15.27 15.85
N PRO A 200 8.90 -15.91 16.99
CA PRO A 200 9.67 -17.00 17.58
C PRO A 200 9.92 -18.17 16.62
N THR A 201 8.95 -18.45 15.73
CA THR A 201 9.07 -19.50 14.71
C THR A 201 10.17 -19.24 13.69
N ASP A 202 10.45 -17.96 13.42
CA ASP A 202 11.38 -17.51 12.39
C ASP A 202 12.76 -17.17 12.94
N HIS A 203 12.86 -16.80 14.23
CA HIS A 203 14.06 -16.28 14.89
C HIS A 203 14.35 -17.01 16.23
N LYS A 204 14.50 -18.32 16.17
CA LYS A 204 14.67 -19.18 17.39
C LYS A 204 15.83 -18.72 18.27
N ASP A 205 16.99 -18.44 17.68
CA ASP A 205 18.19 -18.02 18.43
C ASP A 205 18.01 -16.66 19.09
N LEU A 206 17.42 -15.69 18.37
CA LEU A 206 17.11 -14.38 18.92
C LEU A 206 16.19 -14.52 20.15
N PHE A 207 15.09 -15.23 20.01
CA PHE A 207 14.13 -15.38 21.11
C PHE A 207 14.68 -16.20 22.28
N ALA A 208 15.56 -17.17 22.04
CA ALA A 208 16.31 -17.86 23.10
C ALA A 208 17.22 -16.91 23.87
N ASN A 209 17.95 -16.04 23.16
CA ASN A 209 18.78 -15.00 23.74
C ASN A 209 17.93 -14.01 24.57
N ILE A 210 16.85 -13.45 23.98
CA ILE A 210 15.93 -12.54 24.67
C ILE A 210 15.36 -13.18 25.97
N ALA A 211 14.98 -14.44 25.92
CA ALA A 211 14.53 -15.16 27.09
C ALA A 211 15.63 -15.27 28.18
N GLY A 212 16.88 -15.43 27.79
CA GLY A 212 18.04 -15.41 28.69
C GLY A 212 18.22 -14.04 29.34
N LEU A 213 18.22 -12.96 28.53
CA LEU A 213 18.34 -11.58 29.00
C LEU A 213 17.18 -11.21 29.95
N ARG A 214 15.95 -11.64 29.64
CA ARG A 214 14.77 -11.42 30.47
C ARG A 214 14.93 -12.07 31.86
N ARG A 215 15.41 -13.33 31.92
CA ARG A 215 15.72 -14.02 33.20
C ARG A 215 16.80 -13.27 33.99
N GLY A 216 17.80 -12.71 33.29
CA GLY A 216 18.86 -11.90 33.88
C GLY A 216 18.45 -10.46 34.26
N LYS A 217 17.19 -10.06 33.98
CA LYS A 217 16.68 -8.69 34.18
C LYS A 217 17.50 -7.63 33.42
N LEU A 218 17.98 -7.97 32.21
CA LEU A 218 18.78 -7.10 31.36
C LEU A 218 17.97 -6.43 30.24
N LEU A 219 16.66 -6.69 30.17
CA LEU A 219 15.77 -5.93 29.29
C LEU A 219 15.36 -4.64 29.98
N GLU A 220 15.34 -3.56 29.19
CA GLU A 220 14.67 -2.34 29.60
C GLU A 220 13.15 -2.49 29.42
N GLY A 221 12.37 -1.73 30.18
CA GLY A 221 10.92 -1.86 30.16
C GLY A 221 10.20 -0.58 30.54
N LYS A 222 9.01 -0.40 29.95
CA LYS A 222 8.09 0.69 30.27
C LYS A 222 6.67 0.16 30.33
N GLU A 223 5.91 0.60 31.32
CA GLU A 223 4.49 0.26 31.47
C GLU A 223 3.65 1.53 31.52
N VAL A 224 2.57 1.57 30.74
CA VAL A 224 1.63 2.69 30.67
C VAL A 224 0.21 2.15 30.73
N ARG A 225 -0.68 2.76 31.54
CA ARG A 225 -2.11 2.43 31.53
C ARG A 225 -2.86 3.45 30.70
N ASP A 226 -3.72 2.94 29.81
CA ASP A 226 -4.60 3.79 29.01
C ASP A 226 -5.88 4.17 29.80
N LYS A 227 -6.71 5.03 29.17
CA LYS A 227 -7.97 5.51 29.75
C LYS A 227 -9.00 4.37 29.98
N GLN A 228 -8.85 3.24 29.33
CA GLN A 228 -9.67 2.04 29.50
C GLN A 228 -9.10 1.09 30.56
N GLY A 229 -8.02 1.47 31.24
CA GLY A 229 -7.36 0.66 32.28
C GLY A 229 -6.52 -0.51 31.75
N ARG A 230 -6.33 -0.62 30.43
CA ARG A 230 -5.47 -1.64 29.84
C ARG A 230 -4.01 -1.29 30.09
N LEU A 231 -3.20 -2.30 30.36
CA LEU A 231 -1.76 -2.12 30.59
C LEU A 231 -1.00 -2.33 29.29
N HIS A 232 -0.30 -1.30 28.85
CA HIS A 232 0.62 -1.33 27.72
C HIS A 232 2.03 -1.58 28.26
N ARG A 233 2.60 -2.73 27.94
CA ARG A 233 3.95 -3.13 28.35
C ARG A 233 4.86 -3.14 27.14
N TYR A 234 5.99 -2.45 27.28
CA TYR A 234 7.08 -2.37 26.29
C TYR A 234 8.32 -2.97 26.95
N GLU A 235 8.97 -3.91 26.28
CA GLU A 235 10.26 -4.46 26.69
C GLU A 235 11.22 -4.37 25.50
N TRP A 236 12.45 -3.92 25.72
CA TRP A 236 13.41 -3.78 24.65
C TRP A 236 14.84 -4.03 25.11
N VAL A 237 15.71 -4.24 24.14
CA VAL A 237 17.16 -4.30 24.31
C VAL A 237 17.84 -3.85 23.02
N ASN A 238 18.90 -3.08 23.16
CA ASN A 238 19.73 -2.65 22.03
C ASN A 238 20.96 -3.54 21.89
N GLY A 239 21.44 -3.72 20.66
CA GLY A 239 22.73 -4.32 20.37
C GLY A 239 22.80 -5.83 20.50
N VAL A 240 21.75 -6.56 20.11
CA VAL A 240 21.73 -8.04 20.11
C VAL A 240 21.95 -8.62 18.72
N ALA A 241 22.52 -9.83 18.65
CA ALA A 241 22.66 -10.56 17.39
C ALA A 241 21.29 -11.08 16.90
N LEU A 242 21.00 -10.94 15.62
CA LEU A 242 19.75 -11.44 15.01
C LEU A 242 19.62 -12.98 15.07
N ASN A 243 20.75 -13.68 14.98
CA ASN A 243 20.82 -15.15 15.01
C ASN A 243 22.20 -15.62 15.47
N GLY A 244 22.46 -16.95 15.45
CA GLY A 244 23.73 -17.56 15.84
C GLY A 244 24.84 -17.54 14.79
N ASP A 245 24.63 -16.92 13.61
CA ASP A 245 25.64 -16.85 12.55
C ASP A 245 26.77 -15.86 12.97
N SER A 246 28.01 -16.21 12.65
CA SER A 246 29.18 -15.33 12.89
C SER A 246 29.11 -13.99 12.15
N LYS A 247 28.33 -13.90 11.08
CA LYS A 247 28.05 -12.69 10.29
C LYS A 247 26.66 -12.08 10.60
N SER A 248 26.06 -12.49 11.72
CA SER A 248 24.76 -11.95 12.15
C SER A 248 24.81 -10.43 12.31
N PRO A 249 23.85 -9.68 11.74
CA PRO A 249 23.77 -8.26 12.01
C PRO A 249 23.41 -8.02 13.48
N THR A 250 23.97 -6.94 14.04
CA THR A 250 23.55 -6.40 15.32
C THR A 250 22.28 -5.59 15.10
N ILE A 251 21.24 -5.89 15.88
CA ILE A 251 19.92 -5.22 15.81
C ILE A 251 19.45 -4.85 17.22
N ASN A 252 18.39 -4.09 17.27
CA ASN A 252 17.64 -3.77 18.46
C ASN A 252 16.32 -4.56 18.46
N PHE A 253 15.92 -5.08 19.60
CA PHE A 253 14.70 -5.87 19.76
C PHE A 253 13.68 -5.11 20.59
N LEU A 254 12.43 -5.11 20.14
CA LEU A 254 11.29 -4.49 20.81
C LEU A 254 10.13 -5.49 20.88
N GLU A 255 9.56 -5.64 22.07
CA GLU A 255 8.35 -6.43 22.31
C GLU A 255 7.28 -5.56 22.96
N TYR A 256 6.05 -5.71 22.51
CA TYR A 256 4.92 -4.95 23.01
C TYR A 256 3.73 -5.84 23.28
N THR A 257 3.15 -5.69 24.47
CA THR A 257 1.98 -6.44 24.92
C THR A 257 0.92 -5.48 25.47
N ILE A 258 -0.33 -5.69 25.11
CA ILE A 258 -1.48 -5.06 25.75
C ILE A 258 -2.15 -6.11 26.62
N LEU A 259 -2.28 -5.85 27.91
CA LEU A 259 -3.02 -6.67 28.85
C LEU A 259 -4.36 -6.00 29.18
N ALA A 260 -5.43 -6.76 29.16
CA ALA A 260 -6.74 -6.32 29.64
C ALA A 260 -6.70 -6.06 31.16
N GLN A 261 -7.79 -5.53 31.73
CA GLN A 261 -7.86 -5.25 33.17
C GLN A 261 -7.74 -6.52 34.03
N ASP A 262 -8.18 -7.66 33.52
CA ASP A 262 -8.05 -8.97 34.14
C ASP A 262 -6.69 -9.63 33.98
N GLY A 263 -5.74 -8.95 33.31
CA GLY A 263 -4.39 -9.42 33.03
C GLY A 263 -4.29 -10.35 31.82
N SER A 264 -5.38 -10.64 31.11
CA SER A 264 -5.34 -11.45 29.89
C SER A 264 -4.68 -10.69 28.74
N PRO A 265 -3.87 -11.36 27.86
CA PRO A 265 -3.24 -10.71 26.73
C PRO A 265 -4.26 -10.40 25.64
N ASN A 266 -4.39 -9.11 25.31
CA ASN A 266 -5.28 -8.60 24.28
C ASN A 266 -4.54 -8.40 22.92
N PHE A 267 -3.24 -8.14 22.99
CA PHE A 267 -2.38 -7.97 21.83
C PHE A 267 -0.93 -8.27 22.21
N HIS A 268 -0.20 -8.92 21.32
CA HIS A 268 1.23 -9.13 21.47
C HIS A 268 1.89 -9.08 20.08
N ASN A 269 3.01 -8.40 19.99
CA ASN A 269 3.89 -8.43 18.81
C ASN A 269 5.30 -8.04 19.18
N SER A 270 6.27 -8.40 18.33
CA SER A 270 7.67 -8.02 18.50
C SER A 270 8.31 -7.65 17.16
N TRP A 271 9.33 -6.81 17.24
CA TRP A 271 10.04 -6.27 16.07
C TRP A 271 11.54 -6.27 16.29
N VAL A 272 12.25 -6.33 15.17
CA VAL A 272 13.66 -6.01 15.08
C VAL A 272 13.83 -4.70 14.32
N THR A 273 14.77 -3.89 14.73
CA THR A 273 15.04 -2.56 14.15
C THR A 273 16.52 -2.20 14.31
N ASP A 274 17.03 -1.30 13.48
CA ASP A 274 18.32 -0.65 13.67
C ASP A 274 18.23 0.69 14.42
N LEU A 275 17.00 1.19 14.61
CA LEU A 275 16.75 2.41 15.38
C LEU A 275 17.05 2.18 16.87
N THR A 276 17.80 3.08 17.50
CA THR A 276 18.05 3.02 18.94
C THR A 276 16.76 3.17 19.72
N LEU A 277 16.53 2.24 20.65
CA LEU A 277 15.33 2.19 21.48
C LEU A 277 15.62 2.81 22.85
N GLU A 278 14.77 3.74 23.26
CA GLU A 278 14.87 4.49 24.51
C GLU A 278 13.47 4.66 25.10
N GLU A 279 13.38 4.94 26.39
CA GLU A 279 12.11 5.14 27.11
C GLU A 279 11.23 6.21 26.47
N GLN A 280 11.87 7.28 25.91
CA GLN A 280 11.15 8.40 25.30
C GLN A 280 10.60 8.09 23.90
N ASN A 281 11.18 7.14 23.15
CA ASN A 281 10.79 6.88 21.77
C ASN A 281 10.09 5.52 21.54
N VAL A 282 10.20 4.57 22.49
CA VAL A 282 9.74 3.18 22.32
C VAL A 282 8.24 3.09 21.98
N GLU A 283 7.41 3.96 22.56
CA GLU A 283 5.98 4.00 22.24
C GLU A 283 5.74 4.41 20.78
N TRP A 284 6.49 5.42 20.31
CA TRP A 284 6.37 5.93 18.97
C TRP A 284 6.88 4.91 17.94
N ILE A 285 8.03 4.29 18.18
CA ILE A 285 8.58 3.21 17.33
C ILE A 285 7.62 2.02 17.27
N THR A 286 7.00 1.63 18.40
CA THR A 286 5.94 0.60 18.44
C THR A 286 4.76 0.98 17.52
N ARG A 287 4.31 2.24 17.54
CA ARG A 287 3.26 2.72 16.65
C ARG A 287 3.68 2.64 15.18
N GLY A 288 4.95 2.92 14.87
CA GLY A 288 5.54 2.72 13.54
C GLY A 288 5.47 1.26 13.09
N GLY A 289 5.91 0.33 13.92
CA GLY A 289 5.83 -1.12 13.62
C GLY A 289 4.39 -1.61 13.43
N ARG A 290 3.46 -1.09 14.22
CA ARG A 290 2.02 -1.38 14.07
C ARG A 290 1.43 -0.76 12.81
N ALA A 291 1.98 0.32 12.29
CA ALA A 291 1.50 0.95 11.06
C ALA A 291 1.63 0.06 9.82
N ARG A 292 2.33 -1.08 9.89
CA ARG A 292 2.33 -2.11 8.84
C ARG A 292 0.91 -2.47 8.38
N TRP A 293 -0.03 -2.54 9.32
CA TRP A 293 -1.43 -2.89 9.01
C TRP A 293 -2.12 -1.93 8.05
N LYS A 294 -1.58 -0.73 7.87
CA LYS A 294 -2.18 0.26 6.97
C LYS A 294 -2.10 -0.14 5.51
N ILE A 295 -1.05 -0.88 5.09
CA ILE A 295 -0.99 -1.38 3.72
C ILE A 295 -2.10 -2.41 3.45
N GLU A 296 -2.43 -3.25 4.43
CA GLU A 296 -3.53 -4.21 4.33
C GLU A 296 -4.89 -3.51 4.38
N ASN A 297 -5.13 -2.65 5.37
CA ASN A 297 -6.44 -2.06 5.64
C ASN A 297 -6.75 -0.86 4.76
N GLU A 298 -5.83 0.11 4.65
CA GLU A 298 -6.07 1.38 3.96
C GLU A 298 -5.74 1.28 2.45
N SER A 299 -4.88 0.33 2.04
CA SER A 299 -4.53 0.11 0.65
C SER A 299 -5.25 -1.12 0.08
N PHE A 300 -4.83 -2.34 0.39
CA PHE A 300 -5.36 -3.55 -0.26
C PHE A 300 -6.86 -3.76 -0.01
N ASN A 301 -7.33 -3.64 1.22
CA ASN A 301 -8.74 -3.78 1.53
C ASN A 301 -9.58 -2.69 0.82
N THR A 302 -9.08 -1.46 0.75
CA THR A 302 -9.74 -0.39 0.02
C THR A 302 -9.82 -0.70 -1.48
N LEU A 303 -8.71 -1.13 -2.08
CA LEU A 303 -8.64 -1.49 -3.50
C LEU A 303 -9.54 -2.70 -3.84
N LYS A 304 -9.62 -3.69 -2.95
CA LYS A 304 -10.43 -4.90 -3.17
C LYS A 304 -11.92 -4.69 -2.90
N ASN A 305 -12.26 -4.01 -1.78
CA ASN A 305 -13.62 -4.04 -1.23
C ASN A 305 -14.35 -2.69 -1.27
N HIS A 306 -13.66 -1.57 -1.55
CA HIS A 306 -14.24 -0.23 -1.45
C HIS A 306 -14.37 0.51 -2.79
N GLY A 307 -14.72 -0.24 -3.86
CA GLY A 307 -15.15 0.33 -5.13
C GLY A 307 -14.10 0.35 -6.26
N TYR A 308 -12.85 -0.03 -5.98
CA TYR A 308 -11.81 -0.14 -7.03
C TYR A 308 -11.81 -1.51 -7.73
N HIS A 309 -12.49 -2.50 -7.14
CA HIS A 309 -12.67 -3.84 -7.72
C HIS A 309 -11.35 -4.50 -8.15
N LEU A 310 -10.30 -4.40 -7.32
CA LEU A 310 -8.95 -4.85 -7.68
C LEU A 310 -8.89 -6.32 -8.12
N GLU A 311 -9.69 -7.18 -7.50
CA GLU A 311 -9.75 -8.62 -7.83
C GLU A 311 -10.66 -8.93 -9.03
N HIS A 312 -11.34 -7.91 -9.59
CA HIS A 312 -12.08 -8.08 -10.82
C HIS A 312 -11.12 -8.09 -12.01
N SER A 313 -11.28 -9.08 -12.89
CA SER A 313 -10.52 -9.10 -14.13
C SER A 313 -11.00 -8.02 -15.09
N PHE A 314 -10.37 -6.85 -15.08
CA PHE A 314 -10.62 -5.80 -16.07
C PHE A 314 -10.14 -6.19 -17.48
N GLY A 315 -9.28 -7.19 -17.58
CA GLY A 315 -8.67 -7.75 -18.76
C GLY A 315 -7.31 -8.33 -18.45
N HIS A 316 -7.03 -9.52 -18.97
CA HIS A 316 -5.74 -10.18 -18.74
C HIS A 316 -4.73 -9.88 -19.86
N GLY A 317 -5.20 -9.91 -21.12
CA GLY A 317 -4.33 -9.76 -22.28
C GLY A 317 -3.39 -10.94 -22.50
N SER A 318 -2.47 -10.75 -23.39
CA SER A 318 -1.41 -11.72 -23.72
C SER A 318 0.00 -11.26 -23.27
N GLN A 319 0.18 -9.98 -22.94
CA GLN A 319 1.47 -9.39 -22.56
C GLN A 319 1.34 -8.46 -21.35
N TYR A 320 0.99 -7.19 -21.54
CA TYR A 320 1.10 -6.14 -20.51
C TYR A 320 -0.24 -5.61 -20.00
N LEU A 321 -1.37 -6.03 -20.57
CA LEU A 321 -2.69 -5.47 -20.26
C LEU A 321 -3.04 -5.56 -18.78
N SER A 322 -2.84 -6.73 -18.17
CA SER A 322 -3.16 -6.97 -16.76
C SER A 322 -2.40 -6.03 -15.83
N GLU A 323 -1.10 -5.86 -16.07
CA GLU A 323 -0.20 -5.02 -15.30
C GLU A 323 -0.53 -3.53 -15.48
N ALA A 324 -0.75 -3.10 -16.73
CA ALA A 324 -1.12 -1.72 -17.03
C ALA A 324 -2.47 -1.33 -16.41
N LEU A 325 -3.48 -2.20 -16.48
CA LEU A 325 -4.79 -1.93 -15.86
C LEU A 325 -4.69 -1.90 -14.32
N PHE A 326 -3.84 -2.74 -13.73
CA PHE A 326 -3.54 -2.67 -12.31
C PHE A 326 -2.93 -1.31 -11.92
N LEU A 327 -1.90 -0.87 -12.66
CA LEU A 327 -1.26 0.43 -12.41
C LEU A 327 -2.22 1.59 -12.55
N LEU A 328 -3.07 1.61 -13.59
CA LEU A 328 -4.07 2.65 -13.76
C LEU A 328 -5.11 2.67 -12.62
N ASN A 329 -5.48 1.51 -12.09
CA ASN A 329 -6.38 1.41 -10.94
C ASN A 329 -5.71 1.94 -9.66
N LEU A 330 -4.46 1.55 -9.41
CA LEU A 330 -3.68 2.03 -8.28
C LEU A 330 -3.39 3.54 -8.41
N LEU A 331 -3.16 4.05 -9.61
CA LEU A 331 -2.97 5.49 -9.87
C LEU A 331 -4.24 6.28 -9.56
N ALA A 332 -5.41 5.78 -9.93
CA ALA A 332 -6.69 6.39 -9.56
C ALA A 332 -6.87 6.44 -8.03
N PHE A 333 -6.53 5.35 -7.33
CA PHE A 333 -6.51 5.34 -5.87
C PHE A 333 -5.54 6.39 -5.31
N PHE A 334 -4.34 6.51 -5.87
CA PHE A 334 -3.35 7.48 -5.45
C PHE A 334 -3.88 8.92 -5.56
N PHE A 335 -4.47 9.30 -6.71
CA PHE A 335 -5.09 10.62 -6.86
C PHE A 335 -6.23 10.86 -5.86
N HIS A 336 -7.05 9.85 -5.57
CA HIS A 336 -8.09 10.00 -4.55
C HIS A 336 -7.51 10.22 -3.15
N GLN A 337 -6.37 9.60 -2.81
CA GLN A 337 -5.66 9.90 -1.56
C GLN A 337 -5.18 11.35 -1.52
N ILE A 338 -4.64 11.86 -2.63
CA ILE A 338 -4.19 13.25 -2.74
C ILE A 338 -5.35 14.22 -2.55
N PHE A 339 -6.50 13.99 -3.21
CA PHE A 339 -7.66 14.87 -3.04
C PHE A 339 -8.19 14.87 -1.61
N GLU A 340 -8.17 13.73 -0.94
CA GLU A 340 -8.51 13.66 0.49
C GLU A 340 -7.55 14.45 1.38
N LEU A 341 -6.31 14.69 0.94
CA LEU A 341 -5.30 15.44 1.69
C LEU A 341 -5.36 16.95 1.42
N VAL A 342 -5.61 17.37 0.17
CA VAL A 342 -5.36 18.75 -0.25
C VAL A 342 -6.56 19.48 -0.86
N ASP A 343 -7.61 18.76 -1.29
CA ASP A 343 -8.77 19.38 -1.94
C ASP A 343 -9.94 19.54 -0.95
N GLY A 344 -10.12 20.77 -0.43
CA GLY A 344 -11.18 21.07 0.54
C GLY A 344 -12.58 20.84 0.00
N LEU A 345 -12.83 21.05 -1.30
CA LEU A 345 -14.13 20.81 -1.91
C LEU A 345 -14.42 19.30 -2.03
N TYR A 346 -13.39 18.53 -2.43
CA TYR A 346 -13.49 17.07 -2.43
C TYR A 346 -13.75 16.49 -1.03
N GLN A 347 -13.04 17.01 -0.02
CA GLN A 347 -13.24 16.61 1.39
C GLN A 347 -14.67 16.88 1.86
N GLN A 348 -15.21 18.07 1.57
CA GLN A 348 -16.59 18.44 1.90
C GLN A 348 -17.59 17.53 1.20
N ALA A 349 -17.43 17.33 -0.11
CA ALA A 349 -18.29 16.45 -0.90
C ALA A 349 -18.25 15.00 -0.36
N ARG A 350 -17.05 14.49 -0.06
CA ARG A 350 -16.85 13.14 0.46
C ARG A 350 -17.43 12.94 1.86
N ALA A 351 -17.36 13.95 2.73
CA ALA A 351 -17.89 13.90 4.10
C ALA A 351 -19.42 13.74 4.16
N GLY A 352 -20.13 14.11 3.09
CA GLY A 352 -21.58 13.92 2.97
C GLY A 352 -22.03 12.46 2.76
N PHE A 353 -21.09 11.51 2.62
CA PHE A 353 -21.41 10.11 2.33
C PHE A 353 -20.76 9.16 3.34
N SER A 354 -21.51 8.18 3.83
CA SER A 354 -21.03 7.18 4.78
C SER A 354 -19.99 6.24 4.15
N ALA A 355 -20.15 5.91 2.84
CA ALA A 355 -19.27 5.01 2.12
C ALA A 355 -18.72 5.65 0.83
N ARG A 356 -17.45 5.30 0.48
CA ARG A 356 -16.84 5.71 -0.81
C ARG A 356 -17.67 5.30 -2.01
N ARG A 357 -18.27 4.12 -1.97
CA ARG A 357 -19.12 3.61 -3.04
C ARG A 357 -20.33 4.52 -3.30
N GLU A 358 -20.99 5.02 -2.27
CA GLU A 358 -22.12 5.94 -2.39
C GLU A 358 -21.70 7.27 -3.01
N TYR A 359 -20.59 7.84 -2.56
CA TYR A 359 -19.99 9.03 -3.14
C TYR A 359 -19.75 8.90 -4.65
N TRP A 360 -19.10 7.84 -5.10
CA TRP A 360 -18.84 7.61 -6.51
C TRP A 360 -20.12 7.31 -7.31
N ASN A 361 -21.10 6.65 -6.69
CA ASN A 361 -22.41 6.49 -7.29
C ASN A 361 -23.12 7.85 -7.51
N ALA A 362 -23.05 8.76 -6.56
CA ALA A 362 -23.61 10.11 -6.69
C ALA A 362 -22.93 10.88 -7.82
N ILE A 363 -21.59 10.84 -7.92
CA ILE A 363 -20.85 11.46 -9.03
C ILE A 363 -21.30 10.87 -10.37
N ARG A 364 -21.29 9.55 -10.52
CA ARG A 364 -21.71 8.89 -11.78
C ARG A 364 -23.16 9.21 -12.15
N SER A 365 -24.05 9.31 -11.17
CA SER A 365 -25.44 9.69 -11.39
C SER A 365 -25.58 11.16 -11.81
N SER A 366 -24.80 12.05 -11.19
CA SER A 366 -24.80 13.46 -11.58
C SER A 366 -24.32 13.67 -13.02
N PHE A 367 -23.32 12.94 -13.49
CA PHE A 367 -22.89 12.96 -14.89
C PHE A 367 -23.95 12.48 -15.88
N ARG A 368 -24.89 11.63 -15.45
CA ARG A 368 -26.02 11.20 -16.31
C ARG A 368 -27.07 12.27 -16.48
N MET A 369 -27.23 13.11 -15.46
CA MET A 369 -28.37 14.04 -15.37
C MET A 369 -28.00 15.48 -15.76
N PHE A 370 -26.74 15.88 -15.58
CA PHE A 370 -26.31 17.26 -15.70
C PHE A 370 -25.04 17.37 -16.56
N LEU A 371 -24.94 18.52 -17.26
CA LEU A 371 -23.75 18.94 -17.96
C LEU A 371 -22.94 19.88 -17.05
N PHE A 372 -21.66 19.58 -16.87
CA PHE A 372 -20.74 20.34 -16.04
C PHE A 372 -19.64 20.93 -16.92
N LYS A 373 -19.11 22.09 -16.53
CA LYS A 373 -17.97 22.72 -17.18
C LYS A 373 -16.65 22.34 -16.51
N THR A 374 -16.68 22.10 -15.20
CA THR A 374 -15.50 21.80 -14.38
C THR A 374 -15.77 20.69 -13.40
N TRP A 375 -14.68 20.10 -12.87
CA TRP A 375 -14.77 19.14 -11.78
C TRP A 375 -15.36 19.76 -10.50
N ASP A 376 -15.04 21.02 -10.21
CA ASP A 376 -15.57 21.73 -9.05
C ASP A 376 -17.10 21.85 -9.07
N GLU A 377 -17.70 22.09 -10.25
CA GLU A 377 -19.16 22.11 -10.40
C GLU A 377 -19.78 20.75 -10.06
N VAL A 378 -19.11 19.65 -10.40
CA VAL A 378 -19.56 18.29 -10.02
C VAL A 378 -19.55 18.14 -8.49
N LEU A 379 -18.44 18.52 -7.85
CA LEU A 379 -18.29 18.42 -6.40
C LEU A 379 -19.30 19.33 -5.67
N GLN A 380 -19.48 20.56 -6.13
CA GLN A 380 -20.48 21.49 -5.57
C GLN A 380 -21.90 20.92 -5.67
N ARG A 381 -22.23 20.29 -6.80
CA ARG A 381 -23.56 19.69 -7.01
C ARG A 381 -23.86 18.58 -6.00
N ILE A 382 -22.91 17.72 -5.70
CA ILE A 382 -23.10 16.61 -4.75
C ILE A 382 -23.00 17.05 -3.28
N THR A 383 -22.41 18.21 -3.01
CA THR A 383 -22.34 18.80 -1.65
C THR A 383 -23.62 19.55 -1.29
N SER A 384 -24.34 20.08 -2.30
CA SER A 384 -25.58 20.82 -2.07
C SER A 384 -26.68 19.91 -1.50
N PRO A 385 -27.42 20.32 -0.49
CA PRO A 385 -28.54 19.54 0.02
C PRO A 385 -29.53 19.26 -1.12
N PRO A 386 -30.24 18.14 -1.11
CA PRO A 386 -31.29 17.88 -2.08
C PRO A 386 -32.29 19.06 -2.01
N LEU A 387 -32.76 19.50 -3.18
CA LEU A 387 -33.82 20.50 -3.25
C LEU A 387 -34.96 20.08 -2.30
N PRO A 388 -35.52 21.02 -1.53
CA PRO A 388 -36.62 20.68 -0.65
C PRO A 388 -37.69 19.96 -1.45
N ALA A 389 -38.25 18.89 -0.88
CA ALA A 389 -39.36 18.19 -1.48
C ALA A 389 -40.43 19.19 -1.88
N PHE A 390 -40.93 19.10 -3.09
CA PHE A 390 -42.06 19.91 -3.51
C PHE A 390 -43.20 19.72 -2.52
N PRO A 391 -43.91 20.80 -2.12
CA PRO A 391 -45.01 20.72 -1.20
C PRO A 391 -46.14 19.83 -1.75
#